data_5069fba83a1fd15e50fab0bd91ca0ce9
#
_entry.id   5069fba83a1fd15e50fab0bd91ca0ce9
#
_cell.length_a   1.000
_cell.length_b   1.000
_cell.length_c   1.000
_cell.angle_alpha   90.00
_cell.angle_beta   90.00
_cell.angle_gamma   90.00
#
_symmetry.space_group_name_H-M   'P 1'
#
loop_
_entity.id
_entity.type
_entity.pdbx_description
1 polymer ?
#
loop_
_entity_poly.entity_id
_entity_poly.type
_entity_poly.pdbx_seq_one_letter_code
_entity_poly.pdbx_strand_id
1 'polypeptide(L)'
;MNGHFDPSHMLSFDLETTGVDPQTAKIVTSALVSIRGKERDDLEMLADPGIEIPKQASAVHGITTEYAREHGKPHDEVLAETIRRIRQGWDDGATLIVYNATYDLSVLRALDPSFTVDGPVFDPFVVDKEKNKFRKGKRTLENVCAHYNVPLDNAHEAAADAVAAARVAWKLTREFPELVEMTSDELMLAQSTWYYQSQVELQAWFEKQGKSASVNNNWPIAS
;
A
#
# COMPACT_ATOMS: atom_id res chain seq x y z
N MET A 1 19.44 -8.04 0.08
CA MET A 1 18.94 -7.88 -1.32
C MET A 1 19.88 -6.92 -2.07
N ASN A 2 20.67 -7.43 -3.03
CA ASN A 2 21.74 -6.63 -3.66
C ASN A 2 21.29 -5.81 -4.90
N GLY A 3 20.00 -5.76 -5.21
CA GLY A 3 19.46 -5.00 -6.34
C GLY A 3 19.20 -3.54 -5.99
N HIS A 4 18.99 -2.73 -7.04
CA HIS A 4 18.48 -1.37 -6.93
C HIS A 4 17.00 -1.34 -7.26
N PHE A 5 16.29 -0.29 -6.84
CA PHE A 5 14.91 -0.11 -7.25
C PHE A 5 14.84 0.14 -8.77
N ASP A 6 14.21 -0.78 -9.49
CA ASP A 6 13.93 -0.63 -10.92
C ASP A 6 12.46 -0.23 -11.13
N PRO A 7 12.17 1.04 -11.49
CA PRO A 7 10.80 1.49 -11.73
C PRO A 7 10.16 0.90 -13.01
N SER A 8 10.88 0.10 -13.76
CA SER A 8 10.34 -0.68 -14.88
C SER A 8 9.96 -2.11 -14.50
N HIS A 9 10.26 -2.53 -13.26
CA HIS A 9 9.96 -3.87 -12.75
C HIS A 9 9.34 -3.80 -11.36
N MET A 10 8.03 -3.64 -11.32
CA MET A 10 7.24 -3.42 -10.10
C MET A 10 6.05 -4.37 -10.03
N LEU A 11 5.66 -4.73 -8.81
CA LEU A 11 4.35 -5.28 -8.49
C LEU A 11 3.63 -4.29 -7.58
N SER A 12 2.61 -3.60 -8.08
CA SER A 12 1.82 -2.70 -7.25
C SER A 12 0.64 -3.43 -6.64
N PHE A 13 0.33 -3.12 -5.39
CA PHE A 13 -0.66 -3.82 -4.58
C PHE A 13 -1.51 -2.84 -3.79
N ASP A 14 -2.82 -3.11 -3.71
CA ASP A 14 -3.79 -2.34 -2.94
C ASP A 14 -4.94 -3.22 -2.46
N LEU A 15 -5.52 -2.91 -1.31
CA LEU A 15 -6.68 -3.57 -0.72
C LEU A 15 -7.83 -2.60 -0.47
N GLU A 16 -9.05 -3.01 -0.83
CA GLU A 16 -10.24 -2.48 -0.17
C GLU A 16 -10.69 -3.45 0.93
N THR A 17 -11.10 -2.91 2.07
CA THR A 17 -11.32 -3.70 3.28
C THR A 17 -12.59 -3.32 4.02
N THR A 18 -12.98 -4.14 4.99
CA THR A 18 -14.17 -3.90 5.81
C THR A 18 -14.00 -2.78 6.84
N GLY A 19 -12.80 -2.21 7.04
CA GLY A 19 -12.59 -1.17 8.05
C GLY A 19 -11.16 -0.65 8.11
N VAL A 20 -10.91 0.30 8.98
CA VAL A 20 -9.64 1.05 9.08
C VAL A 20 -8.64 0.48 10.08
N ASP A 21 -9.04 -0.49 10.90
CA ASP A 21 -8.16 -1.18 11.83
C ASP A 21 -7.60 -2.44 11.18
N PRO A 22 -6.30 -2.49 10.84
CA PRO A 22 -5.70 -3.62 10.14
C PRO A 22 -5.74 -4.93 10.93
N GLN A 23 -5.92 -4.88 12.26
CA GLN A 23 -5.97 -6.08 13.10
C GLN A 23 -7.32 -6.82 12.98
N THR A 24 -8.37 -6.14 12.55
CA THR A 24 -9.73 -6.70 12.49
C THR A 24 -10.33 -6.64 11.09
N ALA A 25 -9.73 -5.90 10.18
CA ALA A 25 -10.20 -5.75 8.80
C ALA A 25 -10.15 -7.07 8.04
N LYS A 26 -11.12 -7.25 7.15
CA LYS A 26 -11.18 -8.35 6.17
C LYS A 26 -11.05 -7.78 4.77
N ILE A 27 -10.46 -8.56 3.86
CA ILE A 27 -10.33 -8.19 2.46
C ILE A 27 -11.72 -8.17 1.81
N VAL A 28 -12.02 -7.08 1.10
CA VAL A 28 -13.18 -6.95 0.20
C VAL A 28 -12.71 -7.06 -1.26
N THR A 29 -11.67 -6.30 -1.64
CA THR A 29 -10.98 -6.50 -2.91
C THR A 29 -9.47 -6.52 -2.71
N SER A 30 -8.79 -7.27 -3.56
CA SER A 30 -7.33 -7.29 -3.65
C SER A 30 -6.92 -7.06 -5.10
N ALA A 31 -6.12 -6.04 -5.34
CA ALA A 31 -5.60 -5.73 -6.66
C ALA A 31 -4.07 -5.84 -6.68
N LEU A 32 -3.57 -6.50 -7.71
CA LEU A 32 -2.14 -6.61 -8.00
C LEU A 32 -1.90 -6.23 -9.45
N VAL A 33 -1.00 -5.29 -9.67
CA VAL A 33 -0.64 -4.78 -10.99
C VAL A 33 0.83 -5.04 -11.22
N SER A 34 1.12 -6.01 -12.09
CA SER A 34 2.50 -6.32 -12.49
C SER A 34 2.93 -5.41 -13.63
N ILE A 35 4.12 -4.81 -13.52
CA ILE A 35 4.71 -3.93 -14.52
C ILE A 35 6.09 -4.46 -14.89
N ARG A 36 6.30 -4.75 -16.19
CA ARG A 36 7.59 -5.13 -16.78
C ARG A 36 7.85 -4.31 -18.04
N GLY A 37 8.65 -3.28 -17.90
CA GLY A 37 8.92 -2.36 -18.99
C GLY A 37 7.64 -1.70 -19.49
N LYS A 38 7.15 -2.13 -20.66
CA LYS A 38 5.89 -1.64 -21.25
C LYS A 38 4.70 -2.57 -21.02
N GLU A 39 4.95 -3.76 -20.53
CA GLU A 39 3.92 -4.75 -20.25
C GLU A 39 3.30 -4.49 -18.90
N ARG A 40 1.99 -4.66 -18.83
CA ARG A 40 1.19 -4.54 -17.63
C ARG A 40 0.19 -5.69 -17.59
N ASP A 41 0.11 -6.35 -16.44
CA ASP A 41 -0.88 -7.40 -16.15
C ASP A 41 -1.59 -7.06 -14.82
N ASP A 42 -2.90 -6.98 -14.87
CA ASP A 42 -3.73 -6.59 -13.73
C ASP A 42 -4.52 -7.80 -13.26
N LEU A 43 -4.45 -8.07 -11.97
CA LEU A 43 -5.29 -9.04 -11.29
C LEU A 43 -6.09 -8.33 -10.21
N GLU A 44 -7.41 -8.33 -10.33
CA GLU A 44 -8.31 -7.89 -9.28
C GLU A 44 -9.20 -9.05 -8.84
N MET A 45 -9.36 -9.19 -7.53
CA MET A 45 -10.14 -10.26 -6.92
C MET A 45 -11.10 -9.68 -5.90
N LEU A 46 -12.37 -9.99 -6.06
CA LEU A 46 -13.43 -9.72 -5.08
C LEU A 46 -13.54 -10.89 -4.12
N ALA A 47 -13.54 -10.60 -2.82
CA ALA A 47 -13.73 -11.57 -1.74
C ALA A 47 -15.11 -11.42 -1.09
N ASP A 48 -15.72 -12.53 -0.70
CA ASP A 48 -16.74 -12.52 0.34
C ASP A 48 -16.01 -12.48 1.70
N PRO A 49 -16.05 -11.37 2.46
CA PRO A 49 -15.35 -11.27 3.73
C PRO A 49 -15.93 -12.17 4.83
N GLY A 50 -17.07 -12.84 4.59
CA GLY A 50 -17.77 -13.68 5.55
C GLY A 50 -18.45 -12.92 6.69
N ILE A 51 -18.38 -11.60 6.67
CA ILE A 51 -19.00 -10.68 7.64
C ILE A 51 -19.75 -9.58 6.91
N GLU A 52 -20.53 -8.78 7.64
CA GLU A 52 -21.15 -7.60 7.07
C GLU A 52 -20.07 -6.52 6.76
N ILE A 53 -20.10 -5.95 5.57
CA ILE A 53 -19.28 -4.80 5.21
C ILE A 53 -19.94 -3.55 5.80
N PRO A 54 -19.25 -2.83 6.72
CA PRO A 54 -19.81 -1.62 7.32
C PRO A 54 -20.19 -0.58 6.27
N LYS A 55 -21.29 0.15 6.51
CA LYS A 55 -21.76 1.19 5.57
C LYS A 55 -20.71 2.25 5.25
N GLN A 56 -19.84 2.57 6.21
CA GLN A 56 -18.74 3.51 5.99
C GLN A 56 -17.72 2.97 4.96
N ALA A 57 -17.38 1.69 5.02
CA ALA A 57 -16.49 1.06 4.07
C ALA A 57 -17.16 0.97 2.68
N SER A 58 -18.39 0.46 2.61
CA SER A 58 -19.17 0.44 1.35
C SER A 58 -19.33 1.83 0.72
N ALA A 59 -19.46 2.88 1.51
CA ALA A 59 -19.54 4.25 1.00
C ALA A 59 -18.23 4.74 0.36
N VAL A 60 -17.09 4.15 0.73
CA VAL A 60 -15.78 4.48 0.16
C VAL A 60 -15.56 3.71 -1.14
N HIS A 61 -15.59 2.38 -1.11
CA HIS A 61 -15.26 1.53 -2.27
C HIS A 61 -16.46 1.04 -3.10
N GLY A 62 -17.69 1.38 -2.69
CA GLY A 62 -18.89 1.08 -3.47
C GLY A 62 -19.42 -0.36 -3.40
N ILE A 63 -18.73 -1.27 -2.71
CA ILE A 63 -19.07 -2.69 -2.65
C ILE A 63 -19.96 -2.95 -1.44
N THR A 64 -21.15 -3.55 -1.67
CA THR A 64 -22.08 -3.94 -0.61
C THR A 64 -21.82 -5.37 -0.14
N THR A 65 -22.33 -5.70 1.05
CA THR A 65 -22.27 -7.06 1.59
C THR A 65 -22.94 -8.06 0.66
N GLU A 66 -24.11 -7.70 0.11
CA GLU A 66 -24.90 -8.53 -0.80
C GLU A 66 -24.08 -8.83 -2.08
N TYR A 67 -23.51 -7.80 -2.68
CA TYR A 67 -22.70 -7.94 -3.88
C TYR A 67 -21.47 -8.84 -3.65
N ALA A 68 -20.76 -8.62 -2.55
CA ALA A 68 -19.60 -9.43 -2.19
C ALA A 68 -19.94 -10.89 -1.94
N ARG A 69 -21.09 -11.18 -1.29
CA ARG A 69 -21.57 -12.55 -1.07
C ARG A 69 -22.00 -13.26 -2.36
N GLU A 70 -22.59 -12.52 -3.29
CA GLU A 70 -23.08 -13.10 -4.55
C GLU A 70 -21.95 -13.35 -5.56
N HIS A 71 -20.94 -12.48 -5.61
CA HIS A 71 -19.95 -12.46 -6.68
C HIS A 71 -18.51 -12.72 -6.19
N GLY A 72 -18.27 -12.60 -4.89
CA GLY A 72 -16.94 -12.75 -4.29
C GLY A 72 -16.49 -14.21 -4.21
N LYS A 73 -15.20 -14.40 -4.31
CA LYS A 73 -14.56 -15.69 -3.99
C LYS A 73 -14.49 -15.89 -2.47
N PRO A 74 -14.31 -17.12 -1.99
CA PRO A 74 -13.99 -17.34 -0.58
C PRO A 74 -12.82 -16.46 -0.12
N HIS A 75 -12.98 -15.79 1.03
CA HIS A 75 -12.00 -14.86 1.55
C HIS A 75 -10.59 -15.46 1.65
N ASP A 76 -10.49 -16.70 2.14
CA ASP A 76 -9.20 -17.38 2.33
C ASP A 76 -8.50 -17.69 1.00
N GLU A 77 -9.26 -17.94 -0.08
CA GLU A 77 -8.71 -18.12 -1.43
C GLU A 77 -8.10 -16.81 -1.96
N VAL A 78 -8.80 -15.68 -1.76
CA VAL A 78 -8.30 -14.36 -2.17
C VAL A 78 -7.05 -14.00 -1.37
N LEU A 79 -7.05 -14.21 -0.05
CA LEU A 79 -5.90 -13.99 0.81
C LEU A 79 -4.68 -14.83 0.37
N ALA A 80 -4.89 -16.13 0.18
CA ALA A 80 -3.82 -17.05 -0.22
C ALA A 80 -3.23 -16.67 -1.60
N GLU A 81 -4.09 -16.36 -2.58
CA GLU A 81 -3.64 -15.94 -3.90
C GLU A 81 -2.91 -14.60 -3.87
N THR A 82 -3.38 -13.64 -3.07
CA THR A 82 -2.71 -12.35 -2.87
C THR A 82 -1.29 -12.55 -2.34
N ILE A 83 -1.13 -13.30 -1.26
CA ILE A 83 0.17 -13.58 -0.64
C ILE A 83 1.08 -14.35 -1.61
N ARG A 84 0.54 -15.35 -2.32
CA ARG A 84 1.28 -16.10 -3.33
C ARG A 84 1.83 -15.19 -4.44
N ARG A 85 1.01 -14.28 -4.95
CA ARG A 85 1.42 -13.32 -6.00
C ARG A 85 2.47 -12.34 -5.53
N ILE A 86 2.34 -11.84 -4.31
CA ILE A 86 3.36 -10.95 -3.72
C ILE A 86 4.70 -11.69 -3.60
N ARG A 87 4.71 -12.91 -3.05
CA ARG A 87 5.94 -13.72 -2.95
C ARG A 87 6.54 -14.03 -4.33
N GLN A 88 5.70 -14.41 -5.30
CA GLN A 88 6.16 -14.62 -6.66
C GLN A 88 6.78 -13.36 -7.28
N GLY A 89 6.18 -12.19 -7.04
CA GLY A 89 6.74 -10.91 -7.50
C GLY A 89 8.15 -10.67 -6.95
N TRP A 90 8.36 -10.93 -5.66
CA TRP A 90 9.69 -10.85 -5.04
C TRP A 90 10.67 -11.89 -5.60
N ASP A 91 10.24 -13.15 -5.80
CA ASP A 91 11.05 -14.21 -6.40
C ASP A 91 11.47 -13.85 -7.84
N ASP A 92 10.60 -13.16 -8.57
CA ASP A 92 10.85 -12.64 -9.92
C ASP A 92 11.72 -11.36 -9.92
N GLY A 93 12.06 -10.82 -8.73
CA GLY A 93 12.90 -9.63 -8.56
C GLY A 93 12.15 -8.29 -8.65
N ALA A 94 10.81 -8.28 -8.62
CA ALA A 94 10.03 -7.05 -8.60
C ALA A 94 10.11 -6.36 -7.22
N THR A 95 10.04 -5.03 -7.22
CA THR A 95 9.77 -4.26 -6.00
C THR A 95 8.26 -4.15 -5.79
N LEU A 96 7.78 -4.47 -4.58
CA LEU A 96 6.39 -4.31 -4.20
C LEU A 96 6.10 -2.82 -3.92
N ILE A 97 5.16 -2.25 -4.67
CA ILE A 97 4.70 -0.87 -4.49
C ILE A 97 3.39 -0.90 -3.71
N VAL A 98 3.35 -0.26 -2.55
CA VAL A 98 2.14 -0.15 -1.71
C VAL A 98 2.04 1.26 -1.17
N TYR A 99 0.94 1.95 -1.46
CA TYR A 99 0.71 3.29 -0.93
C TYR A 99 0.23 3.22 0.52
N ASN A 100 1.01 3.74 1.47
CA ASN A 100 0.78 3.57 2.91
C ASN A 100 0.85 2.09 3.35
N ALA A 101 1.92 1.43 2.94
CA ALA A 101 2.19 0.00 3.07
C ALA A 101 1.88 -0.60 4.45
N THR A 102 2.05 0.20 5.51
CA THR A 102 1.80 -0.22 6.89
C THR A 102 0.37 -0.71 7.11
N TYR A 103 -0.62 -0.17 6.37
CA TYR A 103 -1.99 -0.64 6.49
C TYR A 103 -2.18 -2.01 5.81
N ASP A 104 -1.95 -2.09 4.51
CA ASP A 104 -2.27 -3.29 3.71
C ASP A 104 -1.45 -4.51 4.14
N LEU A 105 -0.15 -4.32 4.37
CA LEU A 105 0.72 -5.41 4.79
C LEU A 105 0.42 -5.87 6.23
N SER A 106 -0.11 -4.98 7.08
CA SER A 106 -0.58 -5.37 8.42
C SER A 106 -1.89 -6.14 8.37
N VAL A 107 -2.79 -5.80 7.43
CA VAL A 107 -4.00 -6.61 7.17
C VAL A 107 -3.61 -8.03 6.77
N LEU A 108 -2.68 -8.20 5.82
CA LEU A 108 -2.21 -9.53 5.42
C LEU A 108 -1.59 -10.30 6.60
N ARG A 109 -0.76 -9.63 7.42
CA ARG A 109 -0.14 -10.24 8.61
C ARG A 109 -1.17 -10.62 9.67
N ALA A 110 -2.21 -9.81 9.89
CA ALA A 110 -3.27 -10.12 10.85
C ALA A 110 -4.13 -11.31 10.39
N LEU A 111 -4.36 -11.44 9.08
CA LEU A 111 -5.12 -12.54 8.48
C LEU A 111 -4.31 -13.82 8.35
N ASP A 112 -3.02 -13.71 8.04
CA ASP A 112 -2.08 -14.83 8.00
C ASP A 112 -0.83 -14.49 8.82
N PRO A 113 -0.72 -14.95 10.08
CA PRO A 113 0.44 -14.70 10.92
C PRO A 113 1.77 -15.26 10.37
N SER A 114 1.74 -16.11 9.36
CA SER A 114 2.95 -16.61 8.67
C SER A 114 3.44 -15.67 7.57
N PHE A 115 2.66 -14.66 7.19
CA PHE A 115 3.07 -13.69 6.17
C PHE A 115 4.25 -12.88 6.68
N THR A 116 5.31 -12.81 5.90
CA THR A 116 6.53 -12.01 6.13
C THR A 116 6.81 -11.15 4.91
N VAL A 117 7.50 -10.04 5.13
CA VAL A 117 8.00 -9.21 4.03
C VAL A 117 9.39 -9.72 3.67
N ASP A 118 9.43 -10.55 2.62
CA ASP A 118 10.62 -11.30 2.21
C ASP A 118 11.38 -10.63 1.05
N GLY A 119 10.85 -9.49 0.54
CA GLY A 119 11.43 -8.74 -0.56
C GLY A 119 11.30 -7.22 -0.42
N PRO A 120 11.79 -6.46 -1.40
CA PRO A 120 11.77 -5.00 -1.34
C PRO A 120 10.36 -4.44 -1.43
N VAL A 121 10.09 -3.41 -0.61
CA VAL A 121 8.87 -2.61 -0.62
C VAL A 121 9.24 -1.15 -0.91
N PHE A 122 8.47 -0.49 -1.76
CA PHE A 122 8.51 0.95 -1.97
C PHE A 122 7.15 1.55 -1.63
N ASP A 123 7.13 2.44 -0.66
CA ASP A 123 5.93 3.12 -0.19
C ASP A 123 5.93 4.59 -0.66
N PRO A 124 5.16 4.92 -1.71
CA PRO A 124 5.14 6.29 -2.24
C PRO A 124 4.66 7.33 -1.22
N PHE A 125 3.83 6.93 -0.24
CA PHE A 125 3.39 7.83 0.83
C PHE A 125 4.56 8.24 1.73
N VAL A 126 5.39 7.28 2.16
CA VAL A 126 6.54 7.54 3.03
C VAL A 126 7.59 8.37 2.30
N VAL A 127 7.87 8.00 1.04
CA VAL A 127 8.86 8.71 0.21
C VAL A 127 8.40 10.15 -0.08
N ASP A 128 7.15 10.37 -0.50
CA ASP A 128 6.62 11.72 -0.74
C ASP A 128 6.64 12.56 0.55
N LYS A 129 6.31 11.95 1.69
CA LYS A 129 6.30 12.65 2.98
C LYS A 129 7.69 13.13 3.38
N GLU A 130 8.73 12.34 3.12
CA GLU A 130 10.11 12.72 3.40
C GLU A 130 10.67 13.71 2.38
N LYS A 131 10.55 13.40 1.09
CA LYS A 131 11.14 14.20 0.03
C LYS A 131 10.45 15.57 -0.15
N ASN A 132 9.17 15.64 0.16
CA ASN A 132 8.35 16.86 0.07
C ASN A 132 7.84 17.32 1.45
N LYS A 133 8.70 17.33 2.48
CA LYS A 133 8.33 17.69 3.87
C LYS A 133 7.52 18.97 4.00
N PHE A 134 7.83 19.97 3.21
CA PHE A 134 7.21 21.32 3.29
C PHE A 134 5.97 21.48 2.40
N ARG A 135 5.61 20.43 1.64
CA ARG A 135 4.38 20.46 0.83
C ARG A 135 3.16 20.59 1.74
N LYS A 136 2.36 21.60 1.50
CA LYS A 136 1.10 21.83 2.22
C LYS A 136 0.00 20.90 1.67
N GLY A 137 -0.98 20.58 2.50
CA GLY A 137 -2.15 19.80 2.13
C GLY A 137 -2.09 18.33 2.56
N LYS A 138 -3.14 17.60 2.22
CA LYS A 138 -3.27 16.18 2.54
C LYS A 138 -2.32 15.34 1.69
N ARG A 139 -2.01 14.14 2.17
CA ARG A 139 -1.21 13.12 1.48
C ARG A 139 -2.02 11.85 1.22
N THR A 140 -3.33 11.99 0.92
CA THR A 140 -4.09 10.89 0.34
C THR A 140 -3.55 10.60 -1.05
N LEU A 141 -3.75 9.39 -1.57
CA LEU A 141 -3.28 9.01 -2.90
C LEU A 141 -3.76 10.01 -3.97
N GLU A 142 -5.04 10.43 -3.94
CA GLU A 142 -5.59 11.45 -4.84
C GLU A 142 -4.80 12.78 -4.80
N ASN A 143 -4.48 13.26 -3.58
CA ASN A 143 -3.77 14.54 -3.43
C ASN A 143 -2.32 14.44 -3.92
N VAL A 144 -1.69 13.28 -3.76
CA VAL A 144 -0.34 13.02 -4.25
C VAL A 144 -0.36 12.82 -5.77
N CYS A 145 -1.34 12.10 -6.31
CA CYS A 145 -1.56 11.99 -7.75
C CYS A 145 -1.74 13.36 -8.41
N ALA A 146 -2.58 14.21 -7.83
CA ALA A 146 -2.78 15.58 -8.33
C ALA A 146 -1.47 16.39 -8.30
N HIS A 147 -0.65 16.25 -7.26
CA HIS A 147 0.63 16.95 -7.14
C HIS A 147 1.64 16.52 -8.23
N TYR A 148 1.74 15.21 -8.52
CA TYR A 148 2.65 14.67 -9.52
C TYR A 148 2.06 14.60 -10.94
N ASN A 149 0.85 15.14 -11.15
CA ASN A 149 0.11 15.05 -12.42
C ASN A 149 -0.03 13.58 -12.88
N VAL A 150 -0.37 12.70 -11.95
CA VAL A 150 -0.73 11.29 -12.19
C VAL A 150 -2.25 11.20 -12.36
N PRO A 151 -2.76 10.68 -13.49
CA PRO A 151 -4.18 10.42 -13.64
C PRO A 151 -4.63 9.36 -12.61
N LEU A 152 -5.72 9.64 -11.92
CA LEU A 152 -6.43 8.72 -11.07
C LEU A 152 -7.90 8.80 -11.43
N ASP A 153 -8.32 7.87 -12.28
CA ASP A 153 -9.72 7.67 -12.63
C ASP A 153 -10.27 6.65 -11.63
N ASN A 154 -11.47 6.84 -11.12
CA ASN A 154 -12.13 5.92 -10.20
C ASN A 154 -11.33 5.66 -8.90
N ALA A 155 -11.00 6.70 -8.15
CA ALA A 155 -10.42 6.55 -6.81
C ALA A 155 -11.28 5.62 -5.94
N HIS A 156 -10.62 4.80 -5.09
CA HIS A 156 -11.22 3.75 -4.26
C HIS A 156 -11.72 2.51 -5.04
N GLU A 157 -11.21 2.31 -6.25
CA GLU A 157 -11.16 1.00 -6.90
C GLU A 157 -9.74 0.46 -6.76
N ALA A 158 -9.55 -0.70 -6.11
CA ALA A 158 -8.22 -1.21 -5.74
C ALA A 158 -7.24 -1.29 -6.94
N ALA A 159 -7.72 -1.70 -8.11
CA ALA A 159 -6.89 -1.75 -9.32
C ALA A 159 -6.46 -0.34 -9.80
N ALA A 160 -7.34 0.65 -9.74
CA ALA A 160 -7.03 2.03 -10.10
C ALA A 160 -6.01 2.65 -9.12
N ASP A 161 -6.20 2.40 -7.82
CA ASP A 161 -5.31 2.89 -6.77
C ASP A 161 -3.92 2.21 -6.84
N ALA A 162 -3.84 0.91 -7.10
CA ALA A 162 -2.58 0.20 -7.34
C ALA A 162 -1.83 0.77 -8.56
N VAL A 163 -2.52 1.02 -9.68
CA VAL A 163 -1.91 1.66 -10.87
C VAL A 163 -1.41 3.05 -10.56
N ALA A 164 -2.19 3.84 -9.83
CA ALA A 164 -1.82 5.20 -9.45
C ALA A 164 -0.60 5.20 -8.53
N ALA A 165 -0.54 4.30 -7.54
CA ALA A 165 0.61 4.13 -6.65
C ALA A 165 1.89 3.82 -7.43
N ALA A 166 1.84 2.89 -8.41
CA ALA A 166 2.98 2.59 -9.28
C ALA A 166 3.42 3.81 -10.11
N ARG A 167 2.47 4.57 -10.65
CA ARG A 167 2.77 5.79 -11.41
C ARG A 167 3.39 6.87 -10.53
N VAL A 168 2.92 7.01 -9.29
CA VAL A 168 3.53 7.93 -8.30
C VAL A 168 4.95 7.48 -7.96
N ALA A 169 5.18 6.18 -7.72
CA ALA A 169 6.52 5.64 -7.49
C ALA A 169 7.47 5.97 -8.64
N TRP A 170 7.02 5.77 -9.89
CA TRP A 170 7.79 6.14 -11.08
C TRP A 170 8.08 7.65 -11.16
N LYS A 171 7.11 8.51 -10.82
CA LYS A 171 7.29 9.97 -10.79
C LYS A 171 8.31 10.39 -9.74
N LEU A 172 8.25 9.79 -8.55
CA LEU A 172 9.19 10.05 -7.46
C LEU A 172 10.64 9.75 -7.88
N THR A 173 10.89 8.66 -8.61
CA THR A 173 12.25 8.36 -9.08
C THR A 173 12.76 9.33 -10.15
N ARG A 174 11.86 9.98 -10.88
CA ARG A 174 12.23 11.03 -11.86
C ARG A 174 12.54 12.36 -11.18
N GLU A 175 11.84 12.67 -10.10
CA GLU A 175 12.05 13.91 -9.35
C GLU A 175 13.22 13.79 -8.38
N PHE A 176 13.45 12.58 -7.83
CA PHE A 176 14.48 12.25 -6.85
C PHE A 176 15.33 11.07 -7.34
N PRO A 177 16.27 11.30 -8.29
CA PRO A 177 17.06 10.22 -8.91
C PRO A 177 17.86 9.36 -7.94
N GLU A 178 18.24 9.92 -6.79
CA GLU A 178 18.94 9.19 -5.74
C GLU A 178 18.19 7.95 -5.23
N LEU A 179 16.86 7.89 -5.41
CA LEU A 179 16.06 6.73 -4.99
C LEU A 179 16.40 5.47 -5.78
N VAL A 180 16.83 5.58 -7.03
CA VAL A 180 17.26 4.43 -7.86
C VAL A 180 18.77 4.17 -7.76
N GLU A 181 19.50 5.05 -7.13
CA GLU A 181 20.92 4.86 -6.81
C GLU A 181 21.13 4.05 -5.53
N MET A 182 20.14 4.03 -4.64
CA MET A 182 20.14 3.22 -3.43
C MET A 182 19.95 1.74 -3.77
N THR A 183 20.64 0.87 -3.07
CA THR A 183 20.30 -0.55 -3.05
C THR A 183 18.93 -0.77 -2.42
N SER A 184 18.29 -1.89 -2.71
CA SER A 184 16.99 -2.23 -2.10
C SER A 184 17.04 -2.22 -0.58
N ASP A 185 18.14 -2.71 0.02
CA ASP A 185 18.32 -2.71 1.48
C ASP A 185 18.46 -1.29 2.05
N GLU A 186 19.24 -0.42 1.38
CA GLU A 186 19.36 0.98 1.77
C GLU A 186 18.03 1.73 1.67
N LEU A 187 17.27 1.48 0.60
CA LEU A 187 15.97 2.12 0.39
C LEU A 187 14.93 1.64 1.41
N MET A 188 14.92 0.33 1.76
CA MET A 188 14.09 -0.22 2.83
C MET A 188 14.43 0.41 4.18
N LEU A 189 15.72 0.50 4.53
CA LEU A 189 16.18 1.13 5.77
C LEU A 189 15.84 2.62 5.81
N ALA A 190 16.03 3.33 4.71
CA ALA A 190 15.69 4.74 4.60
C ALA A 190 14.20 4.98 4.86
N GLN A 191 13.31 4.23 4.19
CA GLN A 191 11.86 4.33 4.38
C GLN A 191 11.43 4.01 5.81
N SER A 192 11.98 2.96 6.42
CA SER A 192 11.73 2.63 7.83
C SER A 192 12.14 3.78 8.75
N THR A 193 13.29 4.40 8.51
CA THR A 193 13.78 5.55 9.28
C THR A 193 12.88 6.78 9.10
N TRP A 194 12.50 7.10 7.87
CA TRP A 194 11.60 8.24 7.56
C TRP A 194 10.22 8.05 8.15
N TYR A 195 9.69 6.83 8.07
CA TYR A 195 8.41 6.50 8.69
C TYR A 195 8.48 6.71 10.20
N TYR A 196 9.48 6.11 10.87
CA TYR A 196 9.68 6.26 12.32
C TYR A 196 9.74 7.74 12.73
N GLN A 197 10.59 8.54 12.07
CA GLN A 197 10.71 9.98 12.36
C GLN A 197 9.37 10.70 12.22
N SER A 198 8.63 10.40 11.16
CA SER A 198 7.32 11.00 10.91
C SER A 198 6.28 10.64 11.98
N GLN A 199 6.36 9.44 12.56
CA GLN A 199 5.46 9.00 13.63
C GLN A 199 5.84 9.64 14.97
N VAL A 200 7.14 9.81 15.25
CA VAL A 200 7.61 10.57 16.42
C VAL A 200 7.13 12.02 16.36
N GLU A 201 7.21 12.67 15.21
CA GLU A 201 6.68 14.03 15.02
C GLU A 201 5.15 14.08 15.22
N LEU A 202 4.43 13.09 14.71
CA LEU A 202 2.98 12.98 14.88
C LEU A 202 2.59 12.76 16.35
N GLN A 203 3.31 11.89 17.06
CA GLN A 203 3.12 11.66 18.49
C GLN A 203 3.32 12.96 19.28
N ALA A 204 4.43 13.66 19.04
CA ALA A 204 4.72 14.93 19.68
C ALA A 204 3.66 16.01 19.38
N TRP A 205 3.08 15.98 18.19
CA TRP A 205 1.98 16.88 17.83
C TRP A 205 0.70 16.55 18.62
N PHE A 206 0.33 15.25 18.77
CA PHE A 206 -0.81 14.85 19.57
C PHE A 206 -0.65 15.27 21.03
N GLU A 207 0.53 15.08 21.61
CA GLU A 207 0.85 15.48 22.99
C GLU A 207 0.68 16.99 23.20
N LYS A 208 1.18 17.81 22.23
CA LYS A 208 0.98 19.27 22.25
C LYS A 208 -0.49 19.69 22.17
N GLN A 209 -1.34 18.87 21.54
CA GLN A 209 -2.79 19.10 21.47
C GLN A 209 -3.54 18.53 22.69
N GLY A 210 -2.85 17.97 23.67
CA GLY A 210 -3.47 17.32 24.84
C GLY A 210 -4.23 16.04 24.49
N LYS A 211 -3.92 15.41 23.34
CA LYS A 211 -4.53 14.15 22.92
C LYS A 211 -3.66 12.98 23.34
N SER A 212 -4.26 12.01 24.02
CA SER A 212 -3.62 10.71 24.26
C SER A 212 -3.86 9.84 23.03
N ALA A 213 -2.86 9.75 22.15
CA ALA A 213 -2.88 8.84 21.01
C ALA A 213 -1.56 8.08 20.97
N SER A 214 -1.63 6.77 20.74
CA SER A 214 -0.46 5.94 20.46
C SER A 214 -0.33 5.83 18.96
N VAL A 215 0.85 6.10 18.42
CA VAL A 215 1.16 5.92 17.01
C VAL A 215 2.02 4.67 16.82
N ASN A 216 1.80 3.97 15.72
CA ASN A 216 2.67 2.86 15.35
C ASN A 216 3.95 3.39 14.68
N ASN A 217 5.10 2.95 15.16
CA ASN A 217 6.40 3.37 14.64
C ASN A 217 7.06 2.34 13.70
N ASN A 218 6.46 1.17 13.53
CA ASN A 218 7.02 0.09 12.72
C ASN A 218 6.54 0.19 11.27
N TRP A 219 7.45 -0.07 10.36
CA TRP A 219 7.24 -0.11 8.93
C TRP A 219 8.03 -1.29 8.34
N PRO A 220 7.53 -2.00 7.34
CA PRO A 220 6.27 -1.78 6.60
C PRO A 220 5.05 -2.49 7.21
N ILE A 221 5.19 -3.17 8.32
CA ILE A 221 4.10 -3.83 9.06
C ILE A 221 3.99 -3.20 10.45
N ALA A 222 2.76 -2.83 10.87
CA ALA A 222 2.45 -2.44 12.22
C ALA A 222 2.54 -3.65 13.17
N SER A 223 3.12 -3.46 14.33
CA SER A 223 3.20 -4.46 15.42
C SER A 223 2.23 -4.12 16.56
#